data_edad72598e14bd0528289edfa2c5b370
#
_entry.id   edad72598e14bd0528289edfa2c5b370
#
_cell.length_a   1.000
_cell.length_b   1.000
_cell.length_c   1.000
_cell.angle_alpha   90.00
_cell.angle_beta   90.00
_cell.angle_gamma   90.00
#
_symmetry.space_group_name_H-M   'P 1'
#
loop_
_entity.id
_entity.type
_entity.pdbx_description
1 polymer ?
#
loop_
_entity_poly.entity_id
_entity_poly.type
_entity_poly.pdbx_seq_one_letter_code
_entity_poly.pdbx_strand_id
1 'polypeptide(L)'
;MRLTIGVIGPSGGGVSEAVLVKAYRLGETIAARDAVLVTGRCPGLPHAAVRGTKAKGGLVIGISPGRSLDEHRGKSRLPVEGFDVLVYTGSGLMGREITSIRSCDMVVIVGFGPARSPSSRSPRGLTDVLTGTGGMTEIVERMLQTAGKDTGACVRYDEEPERLVDRRIHYYRTEYVRKPPCFGAARPEGAVAP
;
A
#
# COMPACT_ATOMS: atom_id res chain seq x y z
N MET A 1 11.19 3.60 -15.90
CA MET A 1 10.49 2.58 -15.08
C MET A 1 9.35 3.28 -14.36
N ARG A 2 8.14 2.71 -14.36
CA ARG A 2 6.99 3.25 -13.63
C ARG A 2 7.12 2.92 -12.15
N LEU A 3 6.68 3.83 -11.30
CA LEU A 3 6.61 3.58 -9.86
C LEU A 3 5.50 2.59 -9.52
N THR A 4 5.75 1.73 -8.56
CA THR A 4 4.77 0.78 -8.03
C THR A 4 4.22 1.26 -6.70
N ILE A 5 2.90 1.43 -6.61
CA ILE A 5 2.20 1.89 -5.42
C ILE A 5 1.30 0.77 -4.91
N GLY A 6 1.64 0.25 -3.73
CA GLY A 6 0.83 -0.73 -3.04
C GLY A 6 -0.36 -0.09 -2.34
N VAL A 7 -1.56 -0.63 -2.52
CA VAL A 7 -2.75 -0.21 -1.75
C VAL A 7 -3.21 -1.36 -0.86
N ILE A 8 -3.25 -1.10 0.44
CA ILE A 8 -3.62 -2.04 1.47
C ILE A 8 -4.78 -1.48 2.28
N GLY A 9 -5.77 -2.31 2.55
CA GLY A 9 -6.94 -1.91 3.33
C GLY A 9 -7.85 -3.09 3.67
N PRO A 10 -8.92 -2.86 4.44
CA PRO A 10 -9.93 -3.86 4.75
C PRO A 10 -10.53 -4.49 3.50
N SER A 11 -10.69 -5.80 3.55
CA SER A 11 -11.27 -6.60 2.47
C SER A 11 -12.78 -6.83 2.57
N GLY A 12 -13.42 -6.28 3.58
CA GLY A 12 -14.87 -6.42 3.81
C GLY A 12 -15.28 -5.83 5.15
N GLY A 13 -16.59 -5.90 5.46
CA GLY A 13 -17.16 -5.52 6.75
C GLY A 13 -17.28 -4.00 6.97
N GLY A 14 -18.49 -3.46 6.89
CA GLY A 14 -18.84 -2.15 7.43
C GLY A 14 -18.10 -0.92 6.88
N VAL A 15 -17.47 -1.04 5.71
CA VAL A 15 -16.78 0.11 5.09
C VAL A 15 -17.82 1.08 4.54
N SER A 16 -17.76 2.35 4.97
CA SER A 16 -18.66 3.36 4.48
C SER A 16 -18.42 3.71 3.00
N GLU A 17 -19.48 4.14 2.31
CA GLU A 17 -19.41 4.58 0.91
C GLU A 17 -18.38 5.69 0.71
N ALA A 18 -18.30 6.64 1.64
CA ALA A 18 -17.33 7.74 1.59
C ALA A 18 -15.89 7.24 1.54
N VAL A 19 -15.56 6.17 2.27
CA VAL A 19 -14.22 5.56 2.28
C VAL A 19 -13.94 4.78 1.01
N LEU A 20 -14.97 4.12 0.45
CA LEU A 20 -14.87 3.47 -0.87
C LEU A 20 -14.60 4.49 -1.97
N VAL A 21 -15.27 5.62 -1.96
CA VAL A 21 -15.02 6.73 -2.91
C VAL A 21 -13.60 7.27 -2.77
N LYS A 22 -13.09 7.45 -1.55
CA LYS A 22 -11.70 7.87 -1.34
C LYS A 22 -10.70 6.85 -1.92
N ALA A 23 -10.94 5.55 -1.70
CA ALA A 23 -10.09 4.50 -2.26
C ALA A 23 -10.16 4.46 -3.80
N TYR A 24 -11.33 4.69 -4.36
CA TYR A 24 -11.51 4.80 -5.81
C TYR A 24 -10.73 5.98 -6.39
N ARG A 25 -10.86 7.20 -5.80
CA ARG A 25 -10.09 8.39 -6.18
C ARG A 25 -8.58 8.17 -6.06
N LEU A 26 -8.13 7.44 -5.03
CA LEU A 26 -6.73 7.05 -4.90
C LEU A 26 -6.26 6.25 -6.12
N GLY A 27 -7.07 5.29 -6.57
CA GLY A 27 -6.78 4.51 -7.78
C GLY A 27 -6.71 5.38 -9.04
N GLU A 28 -7.67 6.30 -9.23
CA GLU A 28 -7.63 7.26 -10.36
C GLU A 28 -6.36 8.10 -10.33
N THR A 29 -5.96 8.55 -9.14
CA THR A 29 -4.75 9.38 -8.96
C THR A 29 -3.49 8.60 -9.30
N ILE A 30 -3.38 7.34 -8.86
CA ILE A 30 -2.24 6.47 -9.18
C ILE A 30 -2.09 6.33 -10.71
N ALA A 31 -3.18 6.06 -11.41
CA ALA A 31 -3.18 5.97 -12.86
C ALA A 31 -2.82 7.30 -13.55
N ALA A 32 -3.38 8.41 -13.08
CA ALA A 32 -3.12 9.74 -13.63
C ALA A 32 -1.64 10.19 -13.47
N ARG A 33 -0.89 9.57 -12.56
CA ARG A 33 0.55 9.81 -12.34
C ARG A 33 1.46 8.80 -13.04
N ASP A 34 0.92 7.99 -13.96
CA ASP A 34 1.64 6.94 -14.69
C ASP A 34 2.34 5.94 -13.74
N ALA A 35 1.73 5.71 -12.57
CA ALA A 35 2.18 4.69 -11.62
C ALA A 35 1.38 3.39 -11.79
N VAL A 36 1.92 2.29 -11.28
CA VAL A 36 1.31 0.97 -11.31
C VAL A 36 0.70 0.68 -9.95
N LEU A 37 -0.58 0.33 -9.92
CA LEU A 37 -1.23 -0.15 -8.70
C LEU A 37 -0.83 -1.60 -8.42
N VAL A 38 -0.38 -1.88 -7.19
CA VAL A 38 -0.14 -3.24 -6.70
C VAL A 38 -1.07 -3.52 -5.53
N THR A 39 -1.77 -4.64 -5.54
CA THR A 39 -2.63 -5.02 -4.43
C THR A 39 -2.76 -6.53 -4.26
N GLY A 40 -3.15 -6.93 -3.06
CA GLY A 40 -3.32 -8.34 -2.69
C GLY A 40 -4.61 -8.98 -3.19
N ARG A 41 -5.33 -8.37 -4.13
CA ARG A 41 -6.60 -8.88 -4.71
C ARG A 41 -7.69 -9.15 -3.68
N CYS A 42 -7.75 -8.37 -2.61
CA CYS A 42 -8.84 -8.43 -1.67
C CYS A 42 -10.04 -7.60 -2.14
N PRO A 43 -11.27 -8.01 -1.89
CA PRO A 43 -12.43 -7.14 -2.08
C PRO A 43 -12.36 -5.89 -1.18
N GLY A 44 -13.38 -5.04 -1.20
CA GLY A 44 -13.43 -3.85 -0.36
C GLY A 44 -12.53 -2.72 -0.87
N LEU A 45 -11.80 -2.06 0.01
CA LEU A 45 -11.03 -0.84 -0.31
C LEU A 45 -9.93 -1.08 -1.36
N PRO A 46 -9.15 -2.17 -1.31
CA PRO A 46 -8.17 -2.44 -2.35
C PRO A 46 -8.81 -2.61 -3.73
N HIS A 47 -9.98 -3.24 -3.81
CA HIS A 47 -10.71 -3.42 -5.07
C HIS A 47 -11.33 -2.11 -5.57
N ALA A 48 -11.76 -1.22 -4.68
CA ALA A 48 -12.21 0.11 -5.07
C ALA A 48 -11.08 0.90 -5.76
N ALA A 49 -9.85 0.84 -5.24
CA ALA A 49 -8.69 1.43 -5.88
C ALA A 49 -8.38 0.78 -7.25
N VAL A 50 -8.54 -0.54 -7.39
CA VAL A 50 -8.43 -1.23 -8.70
C VAL A 50 -9.41 -0.63 -9.71
N ARG A 51 -10.67 -0.48 -9.33
CA ARG A 51 -11.70 0.09 -10.20
C ARG A 51 -11.37 1.52 -10.62
N GLY A 52 -10.91 2.36 -9.70
CA GLY A 52 -10.47 3.73 -9.99
C GLY A 52 -9.29 3.76 -10.96
N THR A 53 -8.30 2.90 -10.75
CA THR A 53 -7.13 2.78 -11.64
C THR A 53 -7.55 2.37 -13.05
N LYS A 54 -8.44 1.39 -13.16
CA LYS A 54 -8.95 0.93 -14.48
C LYS A 54 -9.81 1.97 -15.17
N ALA A 55 -10.58 2.77 -14.44
CA ALA A 55 -11.38 3.86 -15.03
C ALA A 55 -10.51 4.93 -15.74
N LYS A 56 -9.24 5.05 -15.35
CA LYS A 56 -8.24 5.93 -15.99
C LYS A 56 -7.27 5.18 -16.92
N GLY A 57 -7.53 3.93 -17.25
CA GLY A 57 -6.66 3.13 -18.13
C GLY A 57 -5.30 2.76 -17.51
N GLY A 58 -5.17 2.84 -16.20
CA GLY A 58 -3.94 2.50 -15.48
C GLY A 58 -3.66 1.00 -15.43
N LEU A 59 -2.42 0.66 -15.06
CA LEU A 59 -1.96 -0.73 -14.89
C LEU A 59 -2.15 -1.21 -13.45
N VAL A 60 -2.62 -2.45 -13.31
CA VAL A 60 -2.88 -3.10 -12.02
C VAL A 60 -2.21 -4.46 -11.95
N ILE A 61 -1.41 -4.67 -10.93
CA ILE A 61 -0.79 -5.96 -10.61
C ILE A 61 -1.46 -6.54 -9.37
N GLY A 62 -1.95 -7.76 -9.49
CA GLY A 62 -2.52 -8.53 -8.40
C GLY A 62 -1.56 -9.58 -7.87
N ILE A 63 -1.30 -9.60 -6.57
CA ILE A 63 -0.49 -10.63 -5.92
C ILE A 63 -1.42 -11.65 -5.26
N SER A 64 -1.41 -12.88 -5.77
CA SER A 64 -2.26 -13.97 -5.30
C SER A 64 -1.57 -14.84 -4.25
N PRO A 65 -2.28 -15.32 -3.21
CA PRO A 65 -1.77 -16.31 -2.28
C PRO A 65 -1.70 -17.72 -2.88
N GLY A 66 -2.47 -17.99 -3.93
CA GLY A 66 -2.56 -19.28 -4.59
C GLY A 66 -1.39 -19.54 -5.53
N ARG A 67 -1.29 -20.79 -5.99
CA ARG A 67 -0.26 -21.27 -6.96
C ARG A 67 -0.72 -21.17 -8.40
N SER A 68 -2.03 -21.04 -8.63
CA SER A 68 -2.64 -20.99 -9.95
C SER A 68 -3.93 -20.19 -9.95
N LEU A 69 -4.47 -19.92 -11.14
CA LEU A 69 -5.78 -19.28 -11.31
C LEU A 69 -6.91 -20.12 -10.71
N ASP A 70 -6.85 -21.44 -10.85
CA ASP A 70 -7.88 -22.34 -10.35
C ASP A 70 -7.89 -22.36 -8.82
N GLU A 71 -6.72 -22.42 -8.18
CA GLU A 71 -6.62 -22.33 -6.74
C GLU A 71 -7.11 -20.98 -6.23
N HIS A 72 -6.79 -19.93 -6.96
CA HIS A 72 -7.24 -18.57 -6.63
C HIS A 72 -8.76 -18.42 -6.70
N ARG A 73 -9.39 -18.92 -7.76
CA ARG A 73 -10.85 -18.87 -7.95
C ARG A 73 -11.58 -19.82 -7.00
N GLY A 74 -11.07 -21.01 -6.83
CA GLY A 74 -11.74 -22.08 -6.09
C GLY A 74 -11.67 -21.88 -4.56
N LYS A 75 -10.48 -21.73 -4.01
CA LYS A 75 -10.28 -21.67 -2.55
C LYS A 75 -10.48 -20.27 -1.97
N SER A 76 -10.06 -19.24 -2.67
CA SER A 76 -9.98 -17.89 -2.09
C SER A 76 -11.15 -16.98 -2.48
N ARG A 77 -11.91 -17.33 -3.50
CA ARG A 77 -13.06 -16.55 -4.06
C ARG A 77 -12.73 -15.06 -4.23
N LEU A 78 -11.49 -14.76 -4.58
CA LEU A 78 -10.99 -13.39 -4.70
C LEU A 78 -11.31 -12.83 -6.09
N PRO A 79 -11.47 -11.49 -6.25
CA PRO A 79 -11.75 -10.87 -7.53
C PRO A 79 -10.68 -11.19 -8.58
N VAL A 80 -11.08 -11.48 -9.80
CA VAL A 80 -10.18 -11.66 -10.95
C VAL A 80 -10.24 -10.49 -11.92
N GLU A 81 -11.27 -9.68 -11.84
CA GLU A 81 -11.51 -8.57 -12.74
C GLU A 81 -10.66 -7.34 -12.39
N GLY A 82 -10.27 -6.59 -13.43
CA GLY A 82 -9.53 -5.34 -13.27
C GLY A 82 -8.02 -5.49 -13.07
N PHE A 83 -7.46 -6.71 -13.20
CA PHE A 83 -6.03 -6.95 -13.09
C PHE A 83 -5.41 -7.22 -14.47
N ASP A 84 -4.33 -6.51 -14.78
CA ASP A 84 -3.58 -6.70 -16.02
C ASP A 84 -2.55 -7.83 -15.87
N VAL A 85 -1.98 -7.99 -14.68
CA VAL A 85 -1.00 -9.04 -14.35
C VAL A 85 -1.38 -9.70 -13.02
N LEU A 86 -1.27 -11.02 -12.96
CA LEU A 86 -1.45 -11.81 -11.75
C LEU A 86 -0.17 -12.57 -11.43
N VAL A 87 0.34 -12.34 -10.22
CA VAL A 87 1.51 -13.04 -9.69
C VAL A 87 1.03 -14.06 -8.67
N TYR A 88 1.28 -15.35 -8.92
CA TYR A 88 0.93 -16.44 -8.03
C TYR A 88 2.12 -16.77 -7.15
N THR A 89 1.97 -16.56 -5.82
CA THR A 89 3.08 -16.78 -4.89
C THR A 89 3.10 -18.17 -4.29
N GLY A 90 1.94 -18.82 -4.16
CA GLY A 90 1.82 -20.11 -3.48
C GLY A 90 2.13 -20.06 -1.97
N SER A 91 2.33 -18.87 -1.42
CA SER A 91 2.83 -18.68 -0.05
C SER A 91 1.72 -18.43 0.99
N GLY A 92 0.46 -18.62 0.61
CA GLY A 92 -0.68 -18.33 1.46
C GLY A 92 -0.87 -16.83 1.71
N LEU A 93 -1.81 -16.48 2.59
CA LEU A 93 -2.19 -15.08 2.82
C LEU A 93 -1.06 -14.24 3.42
N MET A 94 -0.35 -14.76 4.41
CA MET A 94 0.74 -14.04 5.09
C MET A 94 1.95 -13.83 4.19
N GLY A 95 2.39 -14.89 3.51
CA GLY A 95 3.53 -14.79 2.60
C GLY A 95 3.25 -13.90 1.40
N ARG A 96 2.01 -13.95 0.86
CA ARG A 96 1.57 -13.05 -0.20
C ARG A 96 1.62 -11.59 0.23
N GLU A 97 1.25 -11.27 1.48
CA GLU A 97 1.28 -9.90 1.99
C GLU A 97 2.70 -9.34 1.99
N ILE A 98 3.66 -10.11 2.46
CA ILE A 98 5.08 -9.74 2.43
C ILE A 98 5.54 -9.49 0.98
N THR A 99 5.19 -10.39 0.05
CA THR A 99 5.54 -10.23 -1.36
C THR A 99 4.91 -8.98 -1.96
N SER A 100 3.63 -8.74 -1.70
CA SER A 100 2.89 -7.57 -2.18
C SER A 100 3.57 -6.26 -1.74
N ILE A 101 3.90 -6.15 -0.46
CA ILE A 101 4.54 -4.96 0.12
C ILE A 101 5.94 -4.76 -0.45
N ARG A 102 6.73 -5.83 -0.53
CA ARG A 102 8.12 -5.78 -1.02
C ARG A 102 8.23 -5.51 -2.52
N SER A 103 7.17 -5.72 -3.28
CA SER A 103 7.11 -5.40 -4.70
C SER A 103 6.77 -3.94 -4.98
N CYS A 104 6.58 -3.11 -3.94
CA CYS A 104 6.16 -1.73 -4.09
C CYS A 104 7.28 -0.75 -3.75
N ASP A 105 7.37 0.34 -4.51
CA ASP A 105 8.24 1.48 -4.17
C ASP A 105 7.68 2.23 -2.95
N MET A 106 6.36 2.32 -2.84
CA MET A 106 5.65 2.92 -1.72
C MET A 106 4.35 2.16 -1.43
N VAL A 107 3.83 2.28 -0.21
CA VAL A 107 2.59 1.65 0.21
C VAL A 107 1.64 2.69 0.79
N VAL A 108 0.39 2.66 0.37
CA VAL A 108 -0.70 3.47 0.93
C VAL A 108 -1.64 2.57 1.71
N ILE A 109 -1.84 2.89 2.98
CA ILE A 109 -2.81 2.23 3.84
C ILE A 109 -4.11 3.02 3.80
N VAL A 110 -5.21 2.36 3.43
CA VAL A 110 -6.54 2.95 3.34
C VAL A 110 -7.48 2.24 4.30
N GLY A 111 -8.01 2.96 5.27
CA GLY A 111 -8.89 2.38 6.29
C GLY A 111 -8.18 1.37 7.21
N PHE A 112 -8.88 0.95 8.25
CA PHE A 112 -8.38 -0.04 9.20
C PHE A 112 -9.37 -1.18 9.38
N GLY A 113 -8.84 -2.41 9.49
CA GLY A 113 -9.61 -3.57 9.87
C GLY A 113 -8.85 -4.37 10.93
N PRO A 114 -9.55 -5.13 11.80
CA PRO A 114 -8.95 -5.83 12.94
C PRO A 114 -7.91 -6.90 12.57
N ALA A 115 -7.77 -7.20 11.29
CA ALA A 115 -6.92 -8.31 10.82
C ALA A 115 -5.53 -7.88 10.31
N ARG A 116 -5.13 -6.62 10.43
CA ARG A 116 -3.86 -6.16 9.83
C ARG A 116 -2.97 -5.44 10.82
N SER A 117 -1.88 -6.11 11.11
CA SER A 117 -0.74 -5.57 11.85
C SER A 117 -0.02 -4.49 11.03
N PRO A 118 0.55 -3.45 11.68
CA PRO A 118 1.39 -2.44 11.03
C PRO A 118 2.75 -2.95 10.55
N SER A 119 2.94 -4.27 10.48
CA SER A 119 4.15 -4.86 9.87
C SER A 119 4.26 -4.62 8.36
N SER A 120 3.25 -4.00 7.75
CA SER A 120 3.17 -3.69 6.32
C SER A 120 4.03 -2.48 5.94
N ARG A 121 5.34 -2.60 6.10
CA ARG A 121 6.27 -1.57 5.64
C ARG A 121 6.78 -1.87 4.26
N SER A 122 6.72 -0.88 3.37
CA SER A 122 7.47 -0.92 2.12
C SER A 122 8.94 -1.24 2.41
N PRO A 123 9.63 -2.04 1.58
CA PRO A 123 11.08 -2.31 1.72
C PRO A 123 11.90 -1.03 1.75
N ARG A 124 11.36 0.03 1.17
CA ARG A 124 11.98 1.35 1.11
C ARG A 124 11.57 2.26 2.28
N GLY A 125 10.82 1.75 3.26
CA GLY A 125 10.35 2.53 4.40
C GLY A 125 9.32 3.61 4.07
N LEU A 126 8.80 3.64 2.84
CA LEU A 126 7.85 4.65 2.39
C LEU A 126 6.42 4.13 2.58
N THR A 127 5.78 4.54 3.66
CA THR A 127 4.39 4.19 3.97
C THR A 127 3.59 5.47 4.15
N ASP A 128 2.44 5.54 3.49
CA ASP A 128 1.49 6.62 3.63
C ASP A 128 0.17 6.11 4.22
N VAL A 129 -0.52 6.95 4.95
CA VAL A 129 -1.83 6.66 5.50
C VAL A 129 -2.82 7.66 4.95
N LEU A 130 -3.83 7.17 4.24
CA LEU A 130 -4.97 7.99 3.81
C LEU A 130 -5.91 8.14 5.00
N THR A 131 -5.95 9.33 5.59
CA THR A 131 -6.76 9.67 6.76
C THR A 131 -8.22 9.95 6.39
N GLY A 132 -9.08 10.14 7.40
CA GLY A 132 -10.52 10.30 7.17
C GLY A 132 -11.21 9.01 6.70
N THR A 133 -10.56 7.87 6.91
CA THR A 133 -11.06 6.53 6.56
C THR A 133 -11.35 5.66 7.79
N GLY A 134 -11.49 6.30 8.94
CA GLY A 134 -11.82 5.70 10.25
C GLY A 134 -10.59 5.53 11.15
N GLY A 135 -10.66 6.02 12.38
CA GLY A 135 -9.86 5.82 13.60
C GLY A 135 -8.39 5.44 13.56
N MET A 136 -7.74 5.58 12.43
CA MET A 136 -6.49 4.93 12.08
C MET A 136 -5.24 5.71 12.51
N THR A 137 -5.30 7.02 12.41
CA THR A 137 -4.14 7.89 12.62
C THR A 137 -3.60 7.74 14.04
N GLU A 138 -4.48 7.77 15.03
CA GLU A 138 -4.11 7.63 16.44
C GLU A 138 -3.52 6.25 16.78
N ILE A 139 -4.04 5.18 16.15
CA ILE A 139 -3.58 3.82 16.40
C ILE A 139 -2.18 3.64 15.80
N VAL A 140 -1.94 4.10 14.59
CA VAL A 140 -0.62 4.01 13.94
C VAL A 140 0.40 4.86 14.68
N GLU A 141 0.05 6.07 15.10
CA GLU A 141 0.92 6.93 15.89
C GLU A 141 1.29 6.28 17.22
N ARG A 142 0.30 5.76 17.98
CA ARG A 142 0.57 5.03 19.23
C ARG A 142 1.49 3.83 19.02
N MET A 143 1.26 3.05 17.97
CA MET A 143 2.09 1.87 17.70
C MET A 143 3.52 2.25 17.30
N LEU A 144 3.71 3.31 16.54
CA LEU A 144 5.04 3.83 16.19
C LEU A 144 5.78 4.36 17.42
N GLN A 145 5.08 5.09 18.29
CA GLN A 145 5.63 5.59 19.56
C GLN A 145 5.99 4.46 20.52
N THR A 146 5.14 3.44 20.64
CA THR A 146 5.34 2.30 21.56
C THR A 146 6.43 1.35 21.06
N ALA A 147 6.64 1.26 19.75
CA ALA A 147 7.63 0.35 19.17
C ALA A 147 9.09 0.73 19.50
N GLY A 148 9.36 1.95 19.97
CA GLY A 148 10.66 2.41 20.51
C GLY A 148 11.88 2.22 19.58
N LYS A 149 11.68 1.69 18.38
CA LYS A 149 12.74 1.43 17.41
C LYS A 149 12.62 2.42 16.27
N ASP A 150 13.63 3.23 16.12
CA ASP A 150 13.84 3.99 14.89
C ASP A 150 14.04 2.99 13.73
N THR A 151 12.99 2.80 12.99
CA THR A 151 12.94 1.81 11.90
C THR A 151 13.29 2.42 10.56
N GLY A 152 13.68 3.71 10.52
CA GLY A 152 13.92 4.46 9.28
C GLY A 152 12.67 4.60 8.39
N ALA A 153 11.48 4.27 8.90
CA ALA A 153 10.25 4.37 8.16
C ALA A 153 9.77 5.82 8.13
N CYS A 154 9.55 6.35 6.95
CA CYS A 154 8.90 7.63 6.75
C CYS A 154 7.40 7.40 6.56
N VAL A 155 6.62 7.66 7.61
CA VAL A 155 5.15 7.59 7.54
C VAL A 155 4.61 9.00 7.36
N ARG A 156 3.73 9.18 6.40
CA ARG A 156 3.03 10.45 6.17
C ARG A 156 1.52 10.22 6.17
N TYR A 157 0.81 11.28 6.50
CA TYR A 157 -0.64 11.28 6.60
C TYR A 157 -1.20 12.37 5.70
N ASP A 158 -2.25 12.06 4.97
CA ASP A 158 -3.05 13.04 4.24
C ASP A 158 -4.47 12.56 4.08
N GLU A 159 -5.41 13.47 4.03
CA GLU A 159 -6.82 13.18 3.82
C GLU A 159 -7.20 13.12 2.34
N GLU A 160 -6.46 13.84 1.50
CA GLU A 160 -6.69 13.91 0.07
C GLU A 160 -5.76 12.96 -0.70
N PRO A 161 -6.32 12.00 -1.46
CA PRO A 161 -5.54 11.02 -2.21
C PRO A 161 -4.54 11.65 -3.18
N GLU A 162 -4.96 12.70 -3.87
CA GLU A 162 -4.14 13.40 -4.87
C GLU A 162 -2.90 14.02 -4.24
N ARG A 163 -3.09 14.74 -3.15
CA ARG A 163 -2.01 15.41 -2.43
C ARG A 163 -1.04 14.41 -1.81
N LEU A 164 -1.57 13.31 -1.28
CA LEU A 164 -0.78 12.24 -0.69
C LEU A 164 0.14 11.60 -1.73
N VAL A 165 -0.41 11.23 -2.88
CA VAL A 165 0.36 10.59 -3.97
C VAL A 165 1.37 11.57 -4.56
N ASP A 166 0.98 12.82 -4.82
CA ASP A 166 1.87 13.84 -5.41
C ASP A 166 3.08 14.13 -4.52
N ARG A 167 2.87 14.36 -3.24
CA ARG A 167 3.94 14.60 -2.27
C ARG A 167 4.90 13.42 -2.19
N ARG A 168 4.37 12.20 -2.24
CA ARG A 168 5.20 11.01 -2.14
C ARG A 168 6.01 10.75 -3.41
N ILE A 169 5.42 10.91 -4.59
CA ILE A 169 6.14 10.79 -5.85
C ILE A 169 7.24 11.86 -5.94
N HIS A 170 6.93 13.09 -5.54
CA HIS A 170 7.94 14.16 -5.49
C HIS A 170 9.10 13.79 -4.58
N TYR A 171 8.83 13.39 -3.34
CA TYR A 171 9.85 12.95 -2.39
C TYR A 171 10.70 11.79 -2.95
N TYR A 172 10.07 10.79 -3.54
CA TYR A 172 10.76 9.66 -4.13
C TYR A 172 11.75 10.10 -5.22
N ARG A 173 11.32 10.99 -6.12
CA ARG A 173 12.12 11.45 -7.24
C ARG A 173 13.24 12.40 -6.84
N THR A 174 13.03 13.24 -5.85
CA THR A 174 13.96 14.32 -5.49
C THR A 174 14.92 13.94 -4.37
N GLU A 175 14.43 13.28 -3.34
CA GLU A 175 15.19 13.02 -2.12
C GLU A 175 15.62 11.56 -2.00
N TYR A 176 14.67 10.64 -2.18
CA TYR A 176 14.91 9.22 -1.94
C TYR A 176 15.91 8.62 -2.94
N VAL A 177 15.77 8.93 -4.23
CA VAL A 177 16.68 8.42 -5.28
C VAL A 177 18.11 8.96 -5.10
N ARG A 178 18.24 10.18 -4.55
CA ARG A 178 19.55 10.80 -4.29
C ARG A 178 20.26 10.26 -3.05
N LYS A 179 19.49 9.86 -2.04
CA LYS A 179 20.01 9.32 -0.77
C LYS A 179 19.15 8.15 -0.31
N PRO A 180 19.22 6.98 -0.99
CA PRO A 180 18.46 5.84 -0.54
C PRO A 180 18.93 5.44 0.86
N PRO A 181 18.02 5.17 1.81
CA PRO A 181 18.40 4.66 3.11
C PRO A 181 19.15 3.33 2.91
N CYS A 182 20.38 3.26 3.37
CA CYS A 182 21.16 2.04 3.30
C CYS A 182 20.55 1.01 4.26
N PHE A 183 19.95 -0.04 3.74
CA PHE A 183 19.58 -1.21 4.51
C PHE A 183 20.85 -1.82 5.11
N GLY A 184 20.99 -1.77 6.43
CA GLY A 184 22.11 -2.40 7.15
C GLY A 184 23.32 -1.51 7.43
N ALA A 185 23.36 -0.26 7.01
CA ALA A 185 24.36 0.67 7.53
C ALA A 185 23.98 1.06 8.95
N ALA A 186 24.81 0.70 9.94
CA ALA A 186 24.74 1.27 11.27
C ALA A 186 24.80 2.81 11.15
N ARG A 187 23.92 3.52 11.85
CA ARG A 187 24.03 4.98 11.94
C ARG A 187 25.43 5.32 12.45
N PRO A 188 26.10 6.34 11.89
CA PRO A 188 27.29 6.87 12.54
C PRO A 188 26.90 7.32 13.94
N GLU A 189 27.61 6.85 14.94
CA GLU A 189 27.46 7.27 16.33
C GLU A 189 27.54 8.80 16.39
N GLY A 190 26.47 9.46 16.84
CA GLY A 190 26.44 10.91 17.04
C GLY A 190 25.36 11.69 16.25
N ALA A 191 24.49 11.08 15.44
CA ALA A 191 23.37 11.78 14.80
C ALA A 191 22.23 11.98 15.81
N VAL A 192 22.15 13.16 16.41
CA VAL A 192 21.01 13.64 17.19
C VAL A 192 19.82 13.82 16.23
N ALA A 193 18.68 13.24 16.58
CA ALA A 193 17.43 13.44 15.86
C ALA A 193 16.95 14.90 16.04
N PRO A 194 16.42 15.52 14.98
CA PRO A 194 15.75 16.81 15.11
C PRO A 194 14.41 16.69 15.85
#